data_39d3bda9946f69ed1c19cd5452b1ac65
#
_entry.id   39d3bda9946f69ed1c19cd5452b1ac65
#
_cell.length_a   1.000
_cell.length_b   1.000
_cell.length_c   1.000
_cell.angle_alpha   90.00
_cell.angle_beta   90.00
_cell.angle_gamma   90.00
#
_symmetry.space_group_name_H-M   'P 1'
#
loop_
_entity.id
_entity.type
_entity.pdbx_description
1 polymer ?
#
loop_
_entity_poly.entity_id
_entity_poly.type
_entity_poly.pdbx_seq_one_letter_code
_entity_poly.pdbx_strand_id
1 'polypeptide(L)'
;MRVGLDYRTVGTSPQSGISRQVYALENALRTLPDLELERFTVAPLGDETRLQAHCPSWGCAKTAMHQPQNRLRFEAGFLPRALREQHIDLYISTFNMGLPLPPKPKGLRSVVLLHDLFQITLDNYHANRLKALIYKTSDRLSIAYAVRSADRVWTPSQYSADETARLFPGAKGKIRVLPNQVDGFAGLPADLSARQLPEGYWLLVGTRELRKNVPFLVDAWQQARRQSNEVPELVLVGSLDHLPEAQRTLPGIRALSGVSDAELHALYRQASRLWQPSYAEGFGLPVIEALSVGTPVAVASGTSLDEITPPTAPRFSPTDGPALVQLMLELAQRSAEDSAEQRRLWAERYNPGAYRRRLADLIEELK
;
A
#
# COMPACT_ATOMS: atom_id res chain seq x y z
N MET A 1 2.60 -28.73 -1.72
CA MET A 1 2.90 -27.89 -0.51
C MET A 1 1.65 -27.14 -0.11
N ARG A 2 1.26 -27.24 1.17
CA ARG A 2 0.09 -26.51 1.69
C ARG A 2 0.53 -25.14 2.23
N VAL A 3 -0.07 -24.08 1.68
CA VAL A 3 0.29 -22.70 2.01
C VAL A 3 -0.87 -22.02 2.73
N GLY A 4 -0.62 -21.55 3.93
CA GLY A 4 -1.55 -20.74 4.70
C GLY A 4 -1.35 -19.26 4.43
N LEU A 5 -2.42 -18.55 4.10
CA LEU A 5 -2.41 -17.10 3.88
C LEU A 5 -3.15 -16.38 5.01
N ASP A 6 -2.54 -15.35 5.56
CA ASP A 6 -3.21 -14.45 6.50
C ASP A 6 -4.20 -13.54 5.76
N TYR A 7 -5.48 -13.76 6.01
CA TYR A 7 -6.58 -13.02 5.37
C TYR A 7 -7.26 -12.02 6.31
N ARG A 8 -6.69 -11.78 7.50
CA ARG A 8 -7.27 -10.87 8.50
C ARG A 8 -7.49 -9.46 7.95
N THR A 9 -6.54 -8.95 7.17
CA THR A 9 -6.65 -7.61 6.56
C THR A 9 -7.83 -7.52 5.59
N VAL A 10 -8.03 -8.56 4.78
CA VAL A 10 -9.17 -8.64 3.84
C VAL A 10 -10.50 -8.63 4.59
N GLY A 11 -10.60 -9.40 5.67
CA GLY A 11 -11.81 -9.46 6.49
C GLY A 11 -12.15 -8.13 7.19
N THR A 12 -11.15 -7.30 7.49
CA THR A 12 -11.34 -6.03 8.21
C THR A 12 -11.40 -4.80 7.32
N SER A 13 -10.71 -4.80 6.19
CA SER A 13 -10.59 -3.66 5.27
C SER A 13 -10.49 -4.12 3.82
N PRO A 14 -11.55 -4.71 3.24
CA PRO A 14 -11.50 -5.39 1.94
C PRO A 14 -11.10 -4.50 0.77
N GLN A 15 -11.34 -3.20 0.85
CA GLN A 15 -11.03 -2.22 -0.20
C GLN A 15 -9.66 -1.51 0.00
N SER A 16 -8.88 -1.93 1.00
CA SER A 16 -7.56 -1.32 1.23
C SER A 16 -6.54 -1.75 0.17
N GLY A 17 -5.50 -0.92 -0.03
CA GLY A 17 -4.38 -1.27 -0.90
C GLY A 17 -3.69 -2.58 -0.48
N ILE A 18 -3.58 -2.85 0.83
CA ILE A 18 -3.03 -4.10 1.36
C ILE A 18 -3.93 -5.27 0.96
N SER A 19 -5.25 -5.16 1.11
CA SER A 19 -6.18 -6.24 0.73
C SER A 19 -6.12 -6.56 -0.75
N ARG A 20 -5.98 -5.55 -1.61
CA ARG A 20 -5.74 -5.78 -3.06
C ARG A 20 -4.46 -6.59 -3.30
N GLN A 21 -3.39 -6.32 -2.54
CA GLN A 21 -2.14 -7.10 -2.65
C GLN A 21 -2.28 -8.53 -2.10
N VAL A 22 -3.12 -8.76 -1.09
CA VAL A 22 -3.44 -10.12 -0.62
C VAL A 22 -4.17 -10.93 -1.69
N TYR A 23 -5.15 -10.33 -2.37
CA TYR A 23 -5.82 -10.98 -3.51
C TYR A 23 -4.85 -11.24 -4.66
N ALA A 24 -3.98 -10.28 -4.97
CA ALA A 24 -2.96 -10.41 -5.99
C ALA A 24 -2.00 -11.58 -5.69
N LEU A 25 -1.53 -11.67 -4.44
CA LEU A 25 -0.68 -12.76 -3.97
C LEU A 25 -1.39 -14.12 -4.08
N GLU A 26 -2.62 -14.23 -3.61
CA GLU A 26 -3.38 -15.48 -3.71
C GLU A 26 -3.58 -15.88 -5.16
N ASN A 27 -4.01 -14.95 -6.03
CA ASN A 27 -4.22 -15.23 -7.44
C ASN A 27 -2.93 -15.70 -8.13
N ALA A 28 -1.79 -15.09 -7.79
CA ALA A 28 -0.50 -15.51 -8.33
C ALA A 28 -0.09 -16.90 -7.81
N LEU A 29 -0.24 -17.18 -6.50
CA LEU A 29 0.05 -18.50 -5.92
C LEU A 29 -0.80 -19.62 -6.54
N ARG A 30 -2.08 -19.34 -6.84
CA ARG A 30 -2.98 -20.31 -7.51
C ARG A 30 -2.53 -20.71 -8.90
N THR A 31 -1.68 -19.94 -9.55
CA THR A 31 -1.12 -20.30 -10.87
C THR A 31 0.13 -21.16 -10.77
N LEU A 32 0.70 -21.31 -9.56
CA LEU A 32 1.87 -22.15 -9.35
C LEU A 32 1.44 -23.61 -9.15
N PRO A 33 2.16 -24.57 -9.74
CA PRO A 33 1.80 -25.98 -9.60
C PRO A 33 2.05 -26.47 -8.16
N ASP A 34 1.31 -27.50 -7.78
CA ASP A 34 1.50 -28.27 -6.55
C ASP A 34 1.35 -27.44 -5.25
N LEU A 35 0.58 -26.34 -5.30
CA LEU A 35 0.20 -25.55 -4.12
C LEU A 35 -1.28 -25.72 -3.77
N GLU A 36 -1.55 -26.02 -2.53
CA GLU A 36 -2.88 -25.96 -1.91
C GLU A 36 -2.94 -24.74 -1.00
N LEU A 37 -3.94 -23.88 -1.16
CA LEU A 37 -4.05 -22.62 -0.41
C LEU A 37 -5.17 -22.69 0.61
N GLU A 38 -4.85 -22.27 1.84
CA GLU A 38 -5.80 -22.10 2.92
C GLU A 38 -5.76 -20.68 3.49
N ARG A 39 -6.93 -20.11 3.74
CA ARG A 39 -7.09 -18.74 4.27
C ARG A 39 -7.29 -18.77 5.77
N PHE A 40 -6.50 -17.99 6.50
CA PHE A 40 -6.63 -17.82 7.95
C PHE A 40 -7.27 -16.47 8.24
N THR A 41 -8.48 -16.48 8.79
CA THR A 41 -9.32 -15.28 8.96
C THR A 41 -9.81 -15.14 10.39
N VAL A 42 -10.39 -13.98 10.70
CA VAL A 42 -11.08 -13.72 11.98
C VAL A 42 -12.61 -13.81 11.85
N ALA A 43 -13.12 -13.89 10.61
CA ALA A 43 -14.52 -14.06 10.30
C ALA A 43 -14.69 -14.75 8.94
N PRO A 44 -15.81 -15.43 8.67
CA PRO A 44 -16.09 -15.98 7.35
C PRO A 44 -16.05 -14.89 6.28
N LEU A 45 -15.52 -15.21 5.11
CA LEU A 45 -15.37 -14.29 3.99
C LEU A 45 -16.54 -14.34 2.99
N GLY A 46 -17.53 -15.23 3.23
CA GLY A 46 -18.68 -15.43 2.34
C GLY A 46 -18.37 -16.21 1.07
N ASP A 47 -17.14 -16.67 0.89
CA ASP A 47 -16.71 -17.50 -0.25
C ASP A 47 -16.46 -18.93 0.24
N GLU A 48 -17.50 -19.76 0.21
CA GLU A 48 -17.46 -21.15 0.68
C GLU A 48 -16.69 -22.09 -0.27
N THR A 49 -16.33 -21.64 -1.45
CA THR A 49 -15.62 -22.45 -2.45
C THR A 49 -14.13 -22.61 -2.12
N ARG A 50 -13.63 -21.85 -1.15
CA ARG A 50 -12.21 -21.82 -0.78
C ARG A 50 -12.02 -22.25 0.67
N LEU A 51 -11.00 -23.06 0.90
CA LEU A 51 -10.62 -23.50 2.25
C LEU A 51 -10.34 -22.30 3.16
N GLN A 52 -10.97 -22.26 4.32
CA GLN A 52 -10.82 -21.20 5.30
C GLN A 52 -10.81 -21.79 6.73
N ALA A 53 -9.81 -21.39 7.50
CA ALA A 53 -9.82 -21.53 8.94
C ALA A 53 -10.11 -20.17 9.58
N HIS A 54 -11.15 -20.04 10.37
CA HIS A 54 -11.48 -18.80 11.04
C HIS A 54 -11.51 -18.96 12.56
N CYS A 55 -11.17 -17.90 13.27
CA CYS A 55 -11.21 -17.87 14.73
C CYS A 55 -12.65 -17.69 15.22
N PRO A 56 -13.28 -18.72 15.82
CA PRO A 56 -14.74 -18.72 16.06
C PRO A 56 -15.19 -17.81 17.19
N SER A 57 -14.27 -17.35 18.05
CA SER A 57 -14.62 -16.68 19.30
C SER A 57 -14.67 -15.15 19.23
N TRP A 58 -14.46 -14.56 18.04
CA TRP A 58 -14.34 -13.11 17.99
C TRP A 58 -15.32 -12.55 17.00
N GLY A 59 -16.38 -12.05 17.58
CA GLY A 59 -17.38 -11.31 16.83
C GLY A 59 -16.70 -10.29 15.92
N CYS A 60 -17.26 -10.14 14.75
CA CYS A 60 -16.80 -9.42 13.56
C CYS A 60 -16.57 -7.91 13.74
N ALA A 61 -16.09 -7.45 14.88
CA ALA A 61 -15.71 -6.05 15.02
C ALA A 61 -14.49 -5.77 14.14
N LYS A 62 -14.70 -5.07 13.03
CA LYS A 62 -13.66 -4.63 12.09
C LYS A 62 -12.45 -3.98 12.79
N THR A 63 -12.65 -3.42 13.99
CA THR A 63 -11.63 -2.80 14.83
C THR A 63 -10.89 -3.78 15.74
N ALA A 64 -11.35 -5.01 15.90
CA ALA A 64 -10.78 -5.95 16.87
C ALA A 64 -9.34 -6.37 16.55
N MET A 65 -8.97 -6.39 15.27
CA MET A 65 -7.63 -6.75 14.80
C MET A 65 -6.51 -5.81 15.24
N HIS A 66 -6.82 -4.53 15.39
CA HIS A 66 -5.83 -3.54 15.79
C HIS A 66 -5.57 -3.53 17.30
N GLN A 67 -6.39 -4.25 18.09
CA GLN A 67 -6.20 -4.36 19.52
C GLN A 67 -5.11 -5.38 19.84
N PRO A 68 -4.05 -5.02 20.61
CA PRO A 68 -2.94 -5.93 20.91
C PRO A 68 -3.37 -7.26 21.56
N GLN A 69 -4.39 -7.24 22.43
CA GLN A 69 -4.92 -8.43 23.07
C GLN A 69 -5.56 -9.41 22.08
N ASN A 70 -6.24 -8.93 21.04
CA ASN A 70 -6.87 -9.78 20.04
C ASN A 70 -5.84 -10.37 19.09
N ARG A 71 -4.82 -9.59 18.73
CA ARG A 71 -3.66 -10.11 17.99
C ARG A 71 -2.97 -11.22 18.76
N LEU A 72 -2.68 -11.00 20.04
CA LEU A 72 -2.03 -12.00 20.89
C LEU A 72 -2.84 -13.29 20.96
N ARG A 73 -4.15 -13.21 21.17
CA ARG A 73 -5.03 -14.39 21.21
C ARG A 73 -5.03 -15.15 19.88
N PHE A 74 -5.07 -14.43 18.76
CA PHE A 74 -4.99 -15.07 17.44
C PHE A 74 -3.63 -15.74 17.21
N GLU A 75 -2.54 -15.03 17.45
CA GLU A 75 -1.18 -15.44 17.13
C GLU A 75 -0.62 -16.48 18.12
N ALA A 76 -1.07 -16.47 19.39
CA ALA A 76 -0.65 -17.45 20.41
C ALA A 76 -1.62 -18.62 20.54
N GLY A 77 -2.92 -18.37 20.44
CA GLY A 77 -3.96 -19.39 20.73
C GLY A 77 -4.45 -20.10 19.48
N PHE A 78 -5.05 -19.35 18.56
CA PHE A 78 -5.70 -19.93 17.38
C PHE A 78 -4.70 -20.37 16.31
N LEU A 79 -3.83 -19.48 15.85
CA LEU A 79 -3.00 -19.70 14.67
C LEU A 79 -2.06 -20.92 14.79
N PRO A 80 -1.27 -21.11 15.86
CA PRO A 80 -0.38 -22.27 15.96
C PRO A 80 -1.12 -23.61 15.96
N ARG A 81 -2.35 -23.64 16.51
CA ARG A 81 -3.21 -24.81 16.51
C ARG A 81 -3.78 -25.08 15.13
N ALA A 82 -4.40 -24.07 14.49
CA ALA A 82 -5.01 -24.18 13.18
C ALA A 82 -3.98 -24.57 12.10
N LEU A 83 -2.76 -24.00 12.15
CA LEU A 83 -1.67 -24.38 11.25
C LEU A 83 -1.27 -25.86 11.37
N ARG A 84 -1.29 -26.43 12.58
CA ARG A 84 -1.02 -27.87 12.80
C ARG A 84 -2.17 -28.73 12.29
N GLU A 85 -3.41 -28.37 12.63
CA GLU A 85 -4.61 -29.13 12.25
C GLU A 85 -4.79 -29.19 10.74
N GLN A 86 -4.40 -28.11 10.05
CA GLN A 86 -4.48 -28.00 8.59
C GLN A 86 -3.21 -28.47 7.86
N HIS A 87 -2.21 -28.98 8.59
CA HIS A 87 -0.95 -29.47 8.02
C HIS A 87 -0.27 -28.46 7.09
N ILE A 88 -0.16 -27.19 7.52
CA ILE A 88 0.44 -26.12 6.72
C ILE A 88 1.97 -26.25 6.71
N ASP A 89 2.54 -26.28 5.52
CA ASP A 89 3.99 -26.32 5.30
C ASP A 89 4.62 -24.92 5.30
N LEU A 90 3.93 -23.95 4.69
CA LEU A 90 4.34 -22.55 4.57
C LEU A 90 3.23 -21.62 5.01
N TYR A 91 3.49 -20.75 5.97
CA TYR A 91 2.57 -19.67 6.35
C TYR A 91 3.09 -18.31 5.92
N ILE A 92 2.26 -17.57 5.18
CA ILE A 92 2.56 -16.22 4.71
C ILE A 92 1.67 -15.22 5.45
N SER A 93 2.27 -14.46 6.37
CA SER A 93 1.61 -13.30 6.96
C SER A 93 1.60 -12.15 5.96
N THR A 94 0.43 -11.62 5.66
CA THR A 94 0.21 -10.63 4.62
C THR A 94 0.20 -9.18 5.14
N PHE A 95 0.63 -8.97 6.36
CA PHE A 95 0.84 -7.64 6.94
C PHE A 95 2.07 -7.62 7.84
N ASN A 96 2.53 -6.45 8.26
CA ASN A 96 3.84 -6.21 8.88
C ASN A 96 4.18 -7.07 10.12
N MET A 97 3.27 -7.90 10.58
CA MET A 97 3.37 -8.78 11.75
C MET A 97 2.45 -10.01 11.56
N GLY A 98 2.19 -10.81 12.58
CA GLY A 98 1.13 -11.83 12.49
C GLY A 98 1.62 -13.26 12.34
N LEU A 99 2.88 -13.51 12.66
CA LEU A 99 3.40 -14.88 12.73
C LEU A 99 2.91 -15.61 13.99
N PRO A 100 2.76 -16.97 13.91
CA PRO A 100 2.39 -17.75 15.09
C PRO A 100 3.43 -17.59 16.20
N LEU A 101 2.95 -17.34 17.42
CA LEU A 101 3.81 -17.31 18.60
C LEU A 101 4.20 -18.73 19.04
N PRO A 102 5.31 -18.91 19.77
CA PRO A 102 5.76 -20.20 20.24
C PRO A 102 4.71 -20.93 21.08
N PRO A 103 4.63 -22.25 20.97
CA PRO A 103 5.47 -23.13 20.17
C PRO A 103 5.05 -23.16 18.69
N LYS A 104 5.97 -22.77 17.80
CA LYS A 104 5.76 -22.84 16.34
C LYS A 104 5.57 -24.32 15.92
N PRO A 105 4.64 -24.65 15.02
CA PRO A 105 4.50 -26.00 14.47
C PRO A 105 5.83 -26.50 13.89
N LYS A 106 6.14 -27.76 14.15
CA LYS A 106 7.40 -28.38 13.68
C LYS A 106 7.37 -28.48 12.16
N GLY A 107 8.45 -28.08 11.52
CA GLY A 107 8.58 -28.08 10.05
C GLY A 107 7.93 -26.89 9.33
N LEU A 108 7.14 -26.07 10.03
CA LEU A 108 6.51 -24.90 9.43
C LEU A 108 7.56 -23.87 8.99
N ARG A 109 7.52 -23.50 7.71
CA ARG A 109 8.20 -22.31 7.19
C ARG A 109 7.28 -21.09 7.28
N SER A 110 7.85 -19.90 7.38
CA SER A 110 7.07 -18.67 7.55
C SER A 110 7.68 -17.50 6.80
N VAL A 111 6.80 -16.74 6.18
CA VAL A 111 7.12 -15.47 5.48
C VAL A 111 6.30 -14.36 6.11
N VAL A 112 6.89 -13.19 6.24
CA VAL A 112 6.16 -11.95 6.55
C VAL A 112 6.29 -10.98 5.39
N LEU A 113 5.14 -10.46 4.88
CA LEU A 113 5.11 -9.32 3.98
C LEU A 113 5.20 -8.04 4.83
N LEU A 114 6.31 -7.35 4.71
CA LEU A 114 6.55 -6.10 5.42
C LEU A 114 6.34 -4.94 4.45
N HIS A 115 5.11 -4.43 4.41
CA HIS A 115 4.70 -3.39 3.47
C HIS A 115 5.40 -2.06 3.72
N ASP A 116 5.59 -1.73 4.99
CA ASP A 116 6.27 -0.53 5.48
C ASP A 116 6.66 -0.68 6.96
N LEU A 117 7.36 0.31 7.48
CA LEU A 117 7.78 0.37 8.88
C LEU A 117 7.17 1.57 9.62
N PHE A 118 6.11 2.16 9.08
CA PHE A 118 5.55 3.42 9.58
C PHE A 118 5.04 3.32 11.01
N GLN A 119 4.54 2.14 11.42
CA GLN A 119 4.10 1.93 12.81
C GLN A 119 5.24 2.11 13.83
N ILE A 120 6.50 1.99 13.41
CA ILE A 120 7.66 2.13 14.30
C ILE A 120 8.54 3.34 13.99
N THR A 121 8.48 3.89 12.77
CA THR A 121 9.33 5.02 12.33
C THR A 121 8.62 6.36 12.42
N LEU A 122 7.30 6.38 12.28
CA LEU A 122 6.52 7.62 12.40
C LEU A 122 5.93 7.79 13.79
N ASP A 123 5.63 9.03 14.14
CA ASP A 123 4.94 9.32 15.39
C ASP A 123 3.48 8.87 15.32
N ASN A 124 3.01 8.33 16.44
CA ASN A 124 1.65 7.83 16.54
C ASN A 124 0.70 8.96 16.97
N TYR A 125 -0.30 9.25 16.15
CA TYR A 125 -1.23 10.37 16.32
C TYR A 125 -2.46 10.04 17.18
N HIS A 126 -2.37 9.09 18.11
CA HIS A 126 -3.46 8.88 19.06
C HIS A 126 -3.59 10.08 20.02
N ALA A 127 -4.80 10.58 20.19
CA ALA A 127 -5.08 11.69 21.11
C ALA A 127 -4.67 11.40 22.57
N ASN A 128 -4.70 10.11 22.96
CA ASN A 128 -4.27 9.67 24.28
C ASN A 128 -2.83 9.15 24.21
N ARG A 129 -1.90 9.87 24.83
CA ARG A 129 -0.45 9.56 24.83
C ARG A 129 -0.13 8.17 25.41
N LEU A 130 -0.85 7.71 26.45
CA LEU A 130 -0.61 6.39 27.03
C LEU A 130 -1.03 5.28 26.07
N LYS A 131 -2.21 5.42 25.43
CA LYS A 131 -2.65 4.49 24.38
C LYS A 131 -1.64 4.49 23.22
N ALA A 132 -1.22 5.66 22.76
CA ALA A 132 -0.21 5.80 21.70
C ALA A 132 1.07 5.01 22.03
N LEU A 133 1.58 5.15 23.25
CA LEU A 133 2.78 4.44 23.70
C LEU A 133 2.56 2.92 23.74
N ILE A 134 1.44 2.45 24.26
CA ILE A 134 1.11 1.02 24.33
C ILE A 134 1.03 0.43 22.92
N TYR A 135 0.33 1.09 22.00
CA TYR A 135 0.20 0.61 20.61
C TYR A 135 1.55 0.63 19.89
N LYS A 136 2.29 1.73 19.96
CA LYS A 136 3.63 1.85 19.34
C LYS A 136 4.59 0.79 19.86
N THR A 137 4.60 0.53 21.17
CA THR A 137 5.44 -0.50 21.78
C THR A 137 5.00 -1.91 21.36
N SER A 138 3.70 -2.20 21.41
CA SER A 138 3.14 -3.47 20.97
C SER A 138 3.44 -3.75 19.49
N ASP A 139 3.26 -2.76 18.62
CA ASP A 139 3.54 -2.89 17.19
C ASP A 139 5.04 -3.11 16.94
N ARG A 140 5.89 -2.34 17.62
CA ARG A 140 7.35 -2.53 17.54
C ARG A 140 7.79 -3.93 17.95
N LEU A 141 7.24 -4.44 19.04
CA LEU A 141 7.56 -5.80 19.51
C LEU A 141 7.02 -6.87 18.54
N SER A 142 5.82 -6.72 18.04
CA SER A 142 5.20 -7.65 17.09
C SER A 142 5.94 -7.68 15.75
N ILE A 143 6.30 -6.51 15.20
CA ILE A 143 7.10 -6.41 13.96
C ILE A 143 8.49 -6.99 14.19
N ALA A 144 9.16 -6.65 15.32
CA ALA A 144 10.47 -7.18 15.63
C ALA A 144 10.46 -8.70 15.78
N TYR A 145 9.42 -9.25 16.42
CA TYR A 145 9.23 -10.70 16.50
C TYR A 145 9.02 -11.30 15.11
N ALA A 146 8.12 -10.76 14.30
CA ALA A 146 7.85 -11.27 12.96
C ALA A 146 9.09 -11.25 12.08
N VAL A 147 9.81 -10.12 12.04
CA VAL A 147 11.04 -9.99 11.27
C VAL A 147 12.13 -10.94 11.73
N ARG A 148 12.28 -11.18 13.04
CA ARG A 148 13.29 -12.11 13.57
C ARG A 148 12.94 -13.57 13.35
N SER A 149 11.66 -13.93 13.51
CA SER A 149 11.17 -15.32 13.52
C SER A 149 10.81 -15.86 12.14
N ALA A 150 10.56 -15.00 11.16
CA ALA A 150 10.29 -15.38 9.77
C ALA A 150 11.50 -16.07 9.15
N ASP A 151 11.27 -17.07 8.30
CA ASP A 151 12.31 -17.68 7.44
C ASP A 151 12.69 -16.75 6.29
N ARG A 152 11.73 -15.96 5.77
CA ARG A 152 11.93 -14.86 4.81
C ARG A 152 11.08 -13.65 5.18
N VAL A 153 11.59 -12.48 4.82
CA VAL A 153 10.88 -11.19 4.91
C VAL A 153 10.74 -10.66 3.50
N TRP A 154 9.52 -10.48 3.01
CA TRP A 154 9.26 -9.90 1.70
C TRP A 154 8.87 -8.43 1.83
N THR A 155 9.49 -7.57 1.06
CA THR A 155 9.25 -6.12 1.06
C THR A 155 8.83 -5.64 -0.33
N PRO A 156 7.98 -4.62 -0.45
CA PRO A 156 7.47 -4.16 -1.75
C PRO A 156 8.45 -3.31 -2.55
N SER A 157 9.59 -2.93 -1.97
CA SER A 157 10.61 -2.08 -2.60
C SER A 157 11.98 -2.35 -2.01
N GLN A 158 13.03 -1.97 -2.75
CA GLN A 158 14.39 -1.99 -2.22
C GLN A 158 14.56 -0.99 -1.07
N TYR A 159 13.90 0.17 -1.17
CA TYR A 159 13.84 1.15 -0.08
C TYR A 159 13.33 0.51 1.24
N SER A 160 12.20 -0.21 1.17
CA SER A 160 11.67 -0.91 2.36
C SER A 160 12.58 -2.04 2.83
N ALA A 161 13.30 -2.71 1.92
CA ALA A 161 14.29 -3.72 2.26
C ALA A 161 15.47 -3.12 3.03
N ASP A 162 16.00 -2.01 2.56
CA ASP A 162 17.14 -1.31 3.16
C ASP A 162 16.78 -0.73 4.54
N GLU A 163 15.59 -0.14 4.67
CA GLU A 163 15.07 0.33 5.96
C GLU A 163 14.87 -0.84 6.95
N THR A 164 14.39 -1.97 6.46
CA THR A 164 14.25 -3.18 7.28
C THR A 164 15.62 -3.69 7.74
N ALA A 165 16.60 -3.75 6.84
CA ALA A 165 17.97 -4.16 7.17
C ALA A 165 18.64 -3.20 8.15
N ARG A 166 18.39 -1.89 8.02
CA ARG A 166 18.89 -0.86 8.93
C ARG A 166 18.33 -1.02 10.36
N LEU A 167 17.02 -1.25 10.48
CA LEU A 167 16.36 -1.41 11.79
C LEU A 167 16.55 -2.81 12.40
N PHE A 168 16.73 -3.82 11.56
CA PHE A 168 16.91 -5.22 11.95
C PHE A 168 18.10 -5.84 11.22
N PRO A 169 19.35 -5.48 11.57
CA PRO A 169 20.55 -5.93 10.84
C PRO A 169 20.66 -7.47 10.73
N GLY A 170 20.22 -8.19 11.75
CA GLY A 170 20.20 -9.66 11.75
C GLY A 170 19.22 -10.29 10.76
N ALA A 171 18.33 -9.51 10.13
CA ALA A 171 17.41 -10.01 9.12
C ALA A 171 17.93 -9.83 7.69
N LYS A 172 19.04 -9.11 7.45
CA LYS A 172 19.54 -8.73 6.12
C LYS A 172 19.60 -9.90 5.13
N GLY A 173 20.10 -11.05 5.56
CA GLY A 173 20.27 -12.23 4.67
C GLY A 173 18.95 -12.90 4.22
N LYS A 174 17.84 -12.61 4.89
CA LYS A 174 16.53 -13.21 4.61
C LYS A 174 15.49 -12.25 4.02
N ILE A 175 15.86 -10.99 3.78
CA ILE A 175 15.01 -10.01 3.12
C ILE A 175 15.04 -10.25 1.62
N ARG A 176 13.87 -10.21 0.99
CA ARG A 176 13.67 -10.32 -0.47
C ARG A 176 12.68 -9.27 -0.93
N VAL A 177 12.92 -8.70 -2.10
CA VAL A 177 12.02 -7.70 -2.69
C VAL A 177 11.00 -8.40 -3.58
N LEU A 178 9.71 -8.23 -3.21
CA LEU A 178 8.55 -8.61 -4.01
C LEU A 178 7.71 -7.35 -4.25
N PRO A 179 7.99 -6.59 -5.32
CA PRO A 179 7.23 -5.37 -5.61
C PRO A 179 5.74 -5.66 -5.75
N ASN A 180 4.93 -4.76 -5.23
CA ASN A 180 3.49 -4.87 -5.34
C ASN A 180 3.07 -4.94 -6.82
N GLN A 181 2.06 -5.75 -7.08
CA GLN A 181 1.44 -5.82 -8.40
C GLN A 181 0.43 -4.67 -8.55
N VAL A 182 0.38 -4.12 -9.75
CA VAL A 182 -0.72 -3.27 -10.20
C VAL A 182 -1.40 -3.97 -11.38
N ASP A 183 -2.66 -4.30 -11.17
CA ASP A 183 -3.51 -4.83 -12.23
C ASP A 183 -4.04 -3.63 -13.01
N GLY A 184 -3.68 -3.53 -14.28
CA GLY A 184 -3.83 -2.32 -15.09
C GLY A 184 -5.26 -1.93 -15.45
N PHE A 185 -6.23 -2.01 -14.52
CA PHE A 185 -7.63 -1.56 -14.70
C PHE A 185 -8.28 -1.95 -16.06
N ALA A 186 -7.78 -3.01 -16.72
CA ALA A 186 -8.18 -3.37 -18.05
C ALA A 186 -9.71 -3.63 -18.11
N GLY A 187 -10.40 -2.92 -19.00
CA GLY A 187 -11.81 -3.16 -19.29
C GLY A 187 -12.81 -2.48 -18.34
N LEU A 188 -12.40 -1.53 -17.52
CA LEU A 188 -13.29 -0.78 -16.63
C LEU A 188 -13.64 0.59 -17.22
N PRO A 189 -14.66 0.72 -18.07
CA PRO A 189 -15.14 2.03 -18.49
C PRO A 189 -15.92 2.69 -17.35
N ALA A 190 -15.68 3.97 -17.11
CA ALA A 190 -16.53 4.76 -16.23
C ALA A 190 -16.78 6.14 -16.85
N ASP A 191 -18.01 6.59 -16.71
CA ASP A 191 -18.41 7.96 -17.05
C ASP A 191 -18.24 8.85 -15.83
N LEU A 192 -17.42 9.89 -15.95
CA LEU A 192 -17.24 10.92 -14.92
C LEU A 192 -18.07 12.18 -15.14
N SER A 193 -18.96 12.22 -16.14
CA SER A 193 -19.76 13.41 -16.47
C SER A 193 -20.54 13.93 -15.26
N ALA A 194 -21.10 13.04 -14.43
CA ALA A 194 -21.81 13.39 -13.20
C ALA A 194 -20.92 14.06 -12.14
N ARG A 195 -19.60 13.90 -12.20
CA ARG A 195 -18.63 14.50 -11.28
C ARG A 195 -18.30 15.94 -11.63
N GLN A 196 -18.63 16.41 -12.84
CA GLN A 196 -18.40 17.78 -13.33
C GLN A 196 -16.96 18.27 -13.08
N LEU A 197 -15.98 17.45 -13.48
CA LEU A 197 -14.56 17.76 -13.29
C LEU A 197 -14.05 18.71 -14.38
N PRO A 198 -13.09 19.59 -14.05
CA PRO A 198 -12.42 20.42 -15.04
C PRO A 198 -11.57 19.56 -15.98
N GLU A 199 -11.31 20.04 -17.17
CA GLU A 199 -10.37 19.38 -18.08
C GLU A 199 -8.92 19.52 -17.57
N GLY A 200 -8.13 18.46 -17.73
CA GLY A 200 -6.69 18.50 -17.47
C GLY A 200 -6.30 18.79 -16.02
N TYR A 201 -7.15 18.47 -15.06
CA TYR A 201 -6.88 18.67 -13.63
C TYR A 201 -5.64 17.93 -13.16
N TRP A 202 -5.05 18.40 -12.07
CA TRP A 202 -4.07 17.66 -11.27
C TRP A 202 -4.77 16.77 -10.26
N LEU A 203 -4.22 15.58 -10.06
CA LEU A 203 -4.83 14.54 -9.22
C LEU A 203 -3.93 14.19 -8.03
N LEU A 204 -4.54 13.96 -6.87
CA LEU A 204 -3.92 13.31 -5.72
C LEU A 204 -4.87 12.25 -5.18
N VAL A 205 -4.35 11.05 -4.89
CA VAL A 205 -5.14 9.91 -4.40
C VAL A 205 -4.68 9.47 -3.03
N GLY A 206 -5.64 9.31 -2.10
CA GLY A 206 -5.38 8.86 -0.74
C GLY A 206 -5.04 9.99 0.21
N THR A 207 -6.04 10.75 0.66
CA THR A 207 -5.86 11.92 1.52
C THR A 207 -5.86 11.64 3.02
N ARG A 208 -6.23 10.42 3.44
CA ARG A 208 -6.50 10.08 4.86
C ARG A 208 -5.26 10.07 5.76
N GLU A 209 -4.11 9.72 5.23
CA GLU A 209 -2.91 9.47 6.00
C GLU A 209 -2.02 10.71 6.04
N LEU A 210 -1.60 11.14 7.22
CA LEU A 210 -0.76 12.32 7.40
C LEU A 210 0.56 12.23 6.61
N ARG A 211 1.12 11.01 6.48
CA ARG A 211 2.34 10.77 5.69
C ARG A 211 2.19 11.11 4.20
N LYS A 212 0.96 11.19 3.69
CA LYS A 212 0.67 11.63 2.33
C LYS A 212 0.93 13.12 2.11
N ASN A 213 1.13 13.90 3.18
CA ASN A 213 1.57 15.28 3.14
C ASN A 213 0.67 16.21 2.31
N VAL A 214 -0.63 15.94 2.32
CA VAL A 214 -1.62 16.65 1.50
C VAL A 214 -1.67 18.15 1.80
N PRO A 215 -1.65 18.59 3.09
CA PRO A 215 -1.65 20.02 3.41
C PRO A 215 -0.48 20.78 2.77
N PHE A 216 0.71 20.20 2.76
CA PHE A 216 1.90 20.79 2.12
C PHE A 216 1.72 20.98 0.61
N LEU A 217 1.17 19.96 -0.08
CA LEU A 217 0.88 20.08 -1.50
C LEU A 217 -0.17 21.15 -1.77
N VAL A 218 -1.25 21.21 -0.99
CA VAL A 218 -2.33 22.18 -1.14
C VAL A 218 -1.82 23.60 -0.92
N ASP A 219 -0.97 23.83 0.07
CA ASP A 219 -0.36 25.14 0.32
C ASP A 219 0.51 25.60 -0.87
N ALA A 220 1.36 24.71 -1.41
CA ALA A 220 2.18 25.02 -2.58
C ALA A 220 1.32 25.26 -3.83
N TRP A 221 0.31 24.42 -4.04
CA TRP A 221 -0.63 24.57 -5.15
C TRP A 221 -1.39 25.90 -5.08
N GLN A 222 -1.87 26.29 -3.90
CA GLN A 222 -2.55 27.57 -3.73
C GLN A 222 -1.64 28.75 -4.05
N GLN A 223 -0.38 28.68 -3.64
CA GLN A 223 0.60 29.72 -3.96
C GLN A 223 0.90 29.79 -5.45
N ALA A 224 1.05 28.64 -6.11
CA ALA A 224 1.24 28.57 -7.57
C ALA A 224 0.02 29.13 -8.33
N ARG A 225 -1.21 28.77 -7.91
CA ARG A 225 -2.46 29.27 -8.51
C ARG A 225 -2.62 30.79 -8.39
N ARG A 226 -2.14 31.39 -7.31
CA ARG A 226 -2.14 32.87 -7.16
C ARG A 226 -1.19 33.56 -8.12
N GLN A 227 -0.14 32.87 -8.58
CA GLN A 227 0.86 33.41 -9.49
C GLN A 227 0.50 33.17 -10.96
N SER A 228 -0.22 32.08 -11.28
CA SER A 228 -0.60 31.74 -12.64
C SER A 228 -1.93 31.01 -12.73
N ASN A 229 -2.81 31.46 -13.61
CA ASN A 229 -4.07 30.79 -13.93
C ASN A 229 -3.88 29.52 -14.78
N GLU A 230 -2.68 29.29 -15.31
CA GLU A 230 -2.34 28.07 -16.06
C GLU A 230 -2.17 26.84 -15.15
N VAL A 231 -1.93 27.04 -13.84
CA VAL A 231 -1.89 25.93 -12.88
C VAL A 231 -3.28 25.29 -12.81
N PRO A 232 -3.43 23.98 -13.10
CA PRO A 232 -4.72 23.30 -13.14
C PRO A 232 -5.44 23.27 -11.80
N GLU A 233 -6.75 23.03 -11.82
CA GLU A 233 -7.51 22.69 -10.62
C GLU A 233 -7.00 21.38 -10.02
N LEU A 234 -7.21 21.20 -8.71
CA LEU A 234 -6.72 20.05 -7.97
C LEU A 234 -7.87 19.14 -7.55
N VAL A 235 -7.85 17.90 -8.01
CA VAL A 235 -8.80 16.86 -7.62
C VAL A 235 -8.15 15.98 -6.54
N LEU A 236 -8.81 15.88 -5.39
CA LEU A 236 -8.38 15.10 -4.24
C LEU A 236 -9.33 13.91 -4.06
N VAL A 237 -8.81 12.69 -4.14
CA VAL A 237 -9.59 11.47 -3.90
C VAL A 237 -9.36 10.98 -2.48
N GLY A 238 -10.42 11.02 -1.68
CA GLY A 238 -10.43 10.60 -0.27
C GLY A 238 -11.16 11.59 0.63
N SER A 239 -11.08 11.38 1.96
CA SER A 239 -11.64 12.31 2.94
C SER A 239 -10.72 13.52 3.12
N LEU A 240 -11.33 14.70 3.26
CA LEU A 240 -10.63 15.95 3.60
C LEU A 240 -10.59 16.24 5.11
N ASP A 241 -11.06 15.33 5.97
CA ASP A 241 -11.20 15.57 7.42
C ASP A 241 -9.88 15.96 8.11
N HIS A 242 -8.76 15.53 7.54
CA HIS A 242 -7.41 15.83 8.06
C HIS A 242 -6.81 17.14 7.53
N LEU A 243 -7.45 17.77 6.55
CA LEU A 243 -7.00 19.08 6.05
C LEU A 243 -7.48 20.19 7.00
N PRO A 244 -6.67 21.25 7.17
CA PRO A 244 -7.14 22.50 7.78
C PRO A 244 -8.42 23.00 7.11
N GLU A 245 -9.34 23.54 7.87
CA GLU A 245 -10.65 24.03 7.36
C GLU A 245 -10.45 25.01 6.18
N ALA A 246 -9.51 25.92 6.31
CA ALA A 246 -9.17 26.89 5.26
C ALA A 246 -8.75 26.22 3.94
N GLN A 247 -8.20 25.03 3.95
CA GLN A 247 -7.81 24.31 2.74
C GLN A 247 -8.94 23.50 2.11
N ARG A 248 -9.96 23.11 2.90
CA ARG A 248 -11.10 22.30 2.42
C ARG A 248 -12.00 23.07 1.46
N THR A 249 -12.05 24.39 1.58
CA THR A 249 -12.98 25.28 0.86
C THR A 249 -12.29 26.15 -0.19
N LEU A 250 -11.01 25.87 -0.51
CA LEU A 250 -10.28 26.64 -1.49
C LEU A 250 -10.91 26.51 -2.88
N PRO A 251 -11.12 27.64 -3.59
CA PRO A 251 -11.56 27.61 -4.99
C PRO A 251 -10.58 26.83 -5.87
N GLY A 252 -11.12 25.95 -6.72
CA GLY A 252 -10.33 25.10 -7.62
C GLY A 252 -9.87 23.77 -6.99
N ILE A 253 -10.28 23.46 -5.75
CA ILE A 253 -10.15 22.12 -5.17
C ILE A 253 -11.48 21.37 -5.33
N ARG A 254 -11.40 20.14 -5.85
CA ARG A 254 -12.52 19.19 -5.94
C ARG A 254 -12.23 17.96 -5.11
N ALA A 255 -13.03 17.70 -4.10
CA ALA A 255 -12.91 16.51 -3.26
C ALA A 255 -13.86 15.42 -3.73
N LEU A 256 -13.36 14.21 -3.90
CA LEU A 256 -14.13 13.04 -4.30
C LEU A 256 -14.03 11.94 -3.24
N SER A 257 -15.18 11.51 -2.75
CA SER A 257 -15.30 10.35 -1.85
C SER A 257 -16.13 9.25 -2.50
N GLY A 258 -15.99 8.01 -2.03
CA GLY A 258 -16.75 6.88 -2.55
C GLY A 258 -16.46 6.59 -4.04
N VAL A 259 -15.24 6.82 -4.48
CA VAL A 259 -14.80 6.57 -5.85
C VAL A 259 -14.61 5.05 -6.05
N SER A 260 -15.27 4.49 -7.06
CA SER A 260 -15.08 3.10 -7.47
C SER A 260 -13.75 2.90 -8.22
N ASP A 261 -13.30 1.66 -8.37
CA ASP A 261 -12.08 1.36 -9.14
C ASP A 261 -12.19 1.80 -10.60
N ALA A 262 -13.37 1.67 -11.20
CA ALA A 262 -13.64 2.14 -12.57
C ALA A 262 -13.55 3.68 -12.68
N GLU A 263 -14.16 4.40 -11.73
CA GLU A 263 -14.03 5.86 -11.67
C GLU A 263 -12.58 6.29 -11.39
N LEU A 264 -11.87 5.61 -10.50
CA LEU A 264 -10.47 5.90 -10.20
C LEU A 264 -9.58 5.73 -11.45
N HIS A 265 -9.80 4.68 -12.24
CA HIS A 265 -9.14 4.49 -13.52
C HIS A 265 -9.41 5.66 -14.48
N ALA A 266 -10.67 6.07 -14.62
CA ALA A 266 -11.04 7.19 -15.46
C ALA A 266 -10.42 8.52 -14.95
N LEU A 267 -10.37 8.71 -13.62
CA LEU A 267 -9.71 9.87 -13.00
C LEU A 267 -8.21 9.93 -13.35
N TYR A 268 -7.50 8.80 -13.27
CA TYR A 268 -6.10 8.78 -13.71
C TYR A 268 -5.98 9.17 -15.19
N ARG A 269 -6.79 8.58 -16.07
CA ARG A 269 -6.70 8.82 -17.52
C ARG A 269 -6.98 10.26 -17.93
N GLN A 270 -7.85 10.97 -17.22
CA GLN A 270 -8.24 12.35 -17.52
C GLN A 270 -7.34 13.39 -16.84
N ALA A 271 -6.60 12.98 -15.80
CA ALA A 271 -5.67 13.87 -15.12
C ALA A 271 -4.49 14.25 -16.04
N SER A 272 -4.12 15.51 -16.05
CA SER A 272 -2.89 15.94 -16.72
C SER A 272 -1.63 15.54 -15.94
N ARG A 273 -1.74 15.32 -14.61
CA ARG A 273 -0.65 14.85 -13.76
C ARG A 273 -1.17 14.31 -12.44
N LEU A 274 -0.56 13.20 -11.95
CA LEU A 274 -0.70 12.77 -10.56
C LEU A 274 0.42 13.38 -9.70
N TRP A 275 0.06 13.90 -8.54
CA TRP A 275 0.99 14.38 -7.51
C TRP A 275 1.02 13.41 -6.33
N GLN A 276 2.22 13.00 -5.90
CA GLN A 276 2.42 12.14 -4.74
C GLN A 276 3.40 12.79 -3.76
N PRO A 277 2.92 13.63 -2.83
CA PRO A 277 3.78 14.42 -1.94
C PRO A 277 4.23 13.68 -0.67
N SER A 278 4.05 12.38 -0.60
CA SER A 278 4.31 11.57 0.59
C SER A 278 5.74 11.69 1.09
N TYR A 279 5.92 12.04 2.35
CA TYR A 279 7.24 12.02 2.99
C TYR A 279 7.62 10.60 3.49
N ALA A 280 6.71 9.65 3.44
CA ALA A 280 6.97 8.24 3.76
C ALA A 280 6.08 7.34 2.89
N GLU A 281 6.70 6.42 2.13
CA GLU A 281 6.01 5.50 1.24
C GLU A 281 6.76 4.17 1.20
N GLY A 282 6.03 3.05 1.38
CA GLY A 282 6.60 1.71 1.26
C GLY A 282 6.65 1.20 -0.18
N PHE A 283 5.73 1.69 -1.04
CA PHE A 283 5.69 1.40 -2.48
C PHE A 283 5.17 2.59 -3.28
N GLY A 284 3.86 2.92 -3.20
CA GLY A 284 3.26 3.99 -3.97
C GLY A 284 2.34 3.49 -5.09
N LEU A 285 1.36 2.63 -4.76
CA LEU A 285 0.40 2.08 -5.72
C LEU A 285 -0.22 3.14 -6.65
N PRO A 286 -0.70 4.32 -6.15
CA PRO A 286 -1.30 5.33 -7.02
C PRO A 286 -0.38 5.82 -8.15
N VAL A 287 0.93 5.81 -7.91
CA VAL A 287 1.92 6.24 -8.91
C VAL A 287 1.99 5.23 -10.06
N ILE A 288 2.08 3.95 -9.75
CA ILE A 288 2.11 2.91 -10.78
C ILE A 288 0.75 2.79 -11.49
N GLU A 289 -0.35 2.97 -10.76
CA GLU A 289 -1.70 3.03 -11.32
C GLU A 289 -1.81 4.15 -12.37
N ALA A 290 -1.33 5.36 -12.06
CA ALA A 290 -1.30 6.48 -12.99
C ALA A 290 -0.41 6.21 -14.21
N LEU A 291 0.81 5.71 -14.00
CA LEU A 291 1.73 5.36 -15.07
C LEU A 291 1.16 4.27 -15.99
N SER A 292 0.42 3.29 -15.44
CA SER A 292 -0.17 2.19 -16.21
C SER A 292 -1.21 2.64 -17.24
N VAL A 293 -1.84 3.77 -17.01
CA VAL A 293 -2.77 4.40 -17.96
C VAL A 293 -2.11 5.50 -18.80
N GLY A 294 -0.85 5.77 -18.56
CA GLY A 294 -0.06 6.75 -19.31
C GLY A 294 -0.08 8.17 -18.73
N THR A 295 -0.59 8.37 -17.52
CA THR A 295 -0.64 9.68 -16.85
C THR A 295 0.73 10.07 -16.29
N PRO A 296 1.21 11.31 -16.52
CA PRO A 296 2.44 11.80 -15.93
C PRO A 296 2.33 11.88 -14.41
N VAL A 297 3.45 11.70 -13.70
CA VAL A 297 3.52 11.79 -12.25
C VAL A 297 4.55 12.82 -11.80
N ALA A 298 4.35 13.39 -10.63
CA ALA A 298 5.35 14.17 -9.90
C ALA A 298 5.37 13.67 -8.45
N VAL A 299 6.54 13.34 -7.93
CA VAL A 299 6.65 12.61 -6.66
C VAL A 299 7.63 13.26 -5.70
N ALA A 300 7.35 13.14 -4.41
CA ALA A 300 8.33 13.50 -3.40
C ALA A 300 9.50 12.51 -3.40
N SER A 301 10.72 13.02 -3.24
CA SER A 301 11.95 12.22 -3.16
C SER A 301 12.22 11.67 -1.76
N GLY A 302 13.16 10.72 -1.65
CA GLY A 302 13.64 10.17 -0.39
C GLY A 302 12.85 8.95 0.12
N THR A 303 12.06 8.30 -0.75
CA THR A 303 11.28 7.11 -0.41
C THR A 303 11.30 6.08 -1.54
N SER A 304 10.50 5.02 -1.43
CA SER A 304 10.29 4.05 -2.52
C SER A 304 9.82 4.70 -3.84
N LEU A 305 9.30 5.92 -3.78
CA LEU A 305 8.87 6.66 -4.97
C LEU A 305 10.03 6.92 -5.96
N ASP A 306 11.25 7.10 -5.45
CA ASP A 306 12.44 7.28 -6.32
C ASP A 306 12.75 6.02 -7.13
N GLU A 307 12.47 4.83 -6.57
CA GLU A 307 12.70 3.54 -7.19
C GLU A 307 11.63 3.20 -8.23
N ILE A 308 10.37 3.48 -7.93
CA ILE A 308 9.24 3.03 -8.75
C ILE A 308 8.90 3.97 -9.91
N THR A 309 9.37 5.22 -9.88
CA THR A 309 9.11 6.20 -10.96
C THR A 309 10.19 6.19 -12.03
N PRO A 310 9.85 6.47 -13.30
CA PRO A 310 10.86 6.64 -14.34
C PRO A 310 11.81 7.80 -14.00
N PRO A 311 13.07 7.76 -14.48
CA PRO A 311 14.04 8.84 -14.25
C PRO A 311 13.58 10.22 -14.72
N THR A 312 12.73 10.27 -15.73
CA THR A 312 12.12 11.47 -16.31
C THR A 312 11.03 12.09 -15.44
N ALA A 313 10.51 11.36 -14.44
CA ALA A 313 9.46 11.89 -13.57
C ALA A 313 10.01 13.03 -12.68
N PRO A 314 9.35 14.20 -12.65
CA PRO A 314 9.72 15.29 -11.78
C PRO A 314 9.71 14.85 -10.29
N ARG A 315 10.75 15.25 -9.57
CA ARG A 315 10.93 14.99 -8.15
C ARG A 315 11.06 16.28 -7.37
N PHE A 316 10.55 16.29 -6.14
CA PHE A 316 10.64 17.44 -5.25
C PHE A 316 10.89 17.02 -3.80
N SER A 317 11.47 17.91 -3.02
CA SER A 317 11.60 17.73 -1.57
C SER A 317 10.23 17.80 -0.90
N PRO A 318 9.87 16.85 -0.01
CA PRO A 318 8.59 16.89 0.71
C PRO A 318 8.50 17.99 1.77
N THR A 319 9.54 18.84 1.89
CA THR A 319 9.64 19.91 2.90
C THR A 319 10.01 21.26 2.32
N ASP A 320 10.32 21.35 1.02
CA ASP A 320 10.69 22.60 0.35
C ASP A 320 9.49 23.15 -0.44
N GLY A 321 8.67 23.96 0.23
CA GLY A 321 7.48 24.58 -0.37
C GLY A 321 7.81 25.52 -1.52
N PRO A 322 8.75 26.48 -1.37
CA PRO A 322 9.15 27.38 -2.46
C PRO A 322 9.61 26.64 -3.72
N ALA A 323 10.45 25.62 -3.60
CA ALA A 323 10.88 24.82 -4.74
C ALA A 323 9.70 24.06 -5.38
N LEU A 324 8.77 23.55 -4.59
CA LEU A 324 7.57 22.90 -5.12
C LEU A 324 6.67 23.89 -5.88
N VAL A 325 6.51 25.13 -5.39
CA VAL A 325 5.76 26.17 -6.11
C VAL A 325 6.37 26.45 -7.49
N GLN A 326 7.68 26.61 -7.57
CA GLN A 326 8.38 26.82 -8.84
C GLN A 326 8.20 25.63 -9.80
N LEU A 327 8.37 24.42 -9.30
CA LEU A 327 8.12 23.21 -10.08
C LEU A 327 6.67 23.15 -10.61
N MET A 328 5.69 23.51 -9.79
CA MET A 328 4.28 23.56 -10.21
C MET A 328 4.05 24.57 -11.34
N LEU A 329 4.64 25.75 -11.26
CA LEU A 329 4.56 26.77 -12.30
C LEU A 329 5.20 26.29 -13.62
N GLU A 330 6.36 25.65 -13.54
CA GLU A 330 7.02 25.08 -14.71
C GLU A 330 6.18 23.97 -15.36
N LEU A 331 5.66 23.04 -14.55
CA LEU A 331 4.90 21.88 -15.03
C LEU A 331 3.48 22.24 -15.50
N ALA A 332 2.96 23.41 -15.15
CA ALA A 332 1.71 23.94 -15.70
C ALA A 332 1.88 24.38 -17.17
N GLN A 333 3.08 24.78 -17.58
CA GLN A 333 3.40 25.28 -18.92
C GLN A 333 4.05 24.25 -19.84
N ARG A 334 4.56 23.14 -19.27
CA ARG A 334 5.32 22.14 -20.03
C ARG A 334 4.59 20.81 -20.13
N SER A 335 4.62 20.23 -21.32
CA SER A 335 4.26 18.81 -21.49
C SER A 335 5.27 17.91 -20.77
N ALA A 336 4.83 16.69 -20.41
CA ALA A 336 5.74 15.70 -19.86
C ALA A 336 6.85 15.34 -20.86
N GLU A 337 8.06 15.08 -20.35
CA GLU A 337 9.22 14.74 -21.17
C GLU A 337 9.10 13.36 -21.84
N ASP A 338 8.43 12.44 -21.15
CA ASP A 338 8.17 11.09 -21.63
C ASP A 338 6.77 10.98 -22.29
N SER A 339 6.63 10.05 -23.22
CA SER A 339 5.34 9.74 -23.83
C SER A 339 4.46 8.88 -22.91
N ALA A 340 3.15 8.89 -23.18
CA ALA A 340 2.21 8.01 -22.46
C ALA A 340 2.55 6.52 -22.64
N GLU A 341 3.12 6.14 -23.79
CA GLU A 341 3.57 4.77 -24.05
C GLU A 341 4.78 4.40 -23.20
N GLN A 342 5.78 5.27 -23.10
CA GLN A 342 6.94 5.04 -22.23
C GLN A 342 6.54 4.87 -20.76
N ARG A 343 5.56 5.65 -20.29
CA ARG A 343 5.02 5.50 -18.93
C ARG A 343 4.33 4.15 -18.72
N ARG A 344 3.51 3.70 -19.68
CA ARG A 344 2.88 2.36 -19.62
C ARG A 344 3.91 1.25 -19.61
N LEU A 345 4.91 1.31 -20.50
CA LEU A 345 6.00 0.33 -20.54
C LEU A 345 6.79 0.30 -19.23
N TRP A 346 6.98 1.45 -18.59
CA TRP A 346 7.58 1.48 -17.26
C TRP A 346 6.74 0.73 -16.22
N ALA A 347 5.42 0.95 -16.22
CA ALA A 347 4.51 0.32 -15.28
C ALA A 347 4.39 -1.21 -15.47
N GLU A 348 4.67 -1.75 -16.67
CA GLU A 348 4.66 -3.20 -16.94
C GLU A 348 5.61 -4.00 -16.06
N ARG A 349 6.62 -3.37 -15.46
CA ARG A 349 7.50 -4.00 -14.47
C ARG A 349 6.75 -4.50 -13.24
N TYR A 350 5.56 -3.97 -13.00
CA TYR A 350 4.70 -4.22 -11.86
C TYR A 350 3.38 -4.91 -12.25
N ASN A 351 3.28 -5.43 -13.47
CA ASN A 351 2.11 -6.15 -13.94
C ASN A 351 2.00 -7.54 -13.29
N PRO A 352 0.82 -8.21 -13.38
CA PRO A 352 0.62 -9.54 -12.82
C PRO A 352 1.60 -10.61 -13.31
N GLY A 353 2.05 -10.51 -14.56
CA GLY A 353 3.02 -11.45 -15.13
C GLY A 353 4.41 -11.32 -14.50
N ALA A 354 4.88 -10.09 -14.32
CA ALA A 354 6.16 -9.81 -13.65
C ALA A 354 6.13 -10.23 -12.17
N TYR A 355 5.01 -9.95 -11.49
CA TYR A 355 4.79 -10.35 -10.10
C TYR A 355 4.85 -11.87 -9.94
N ARG A 356 4.13 -12.63 -10.80
CA ARG A 356 4.12 -14.10 -10.79
C ARG A 356 5.51 -14.71 -10.94
N ARG A 357 6.31 -14.21 -11.88
CA ARG A 357 7.68 -14.73 -12.07
C ARG A 357 8.51 -14.55 -10.80
N ARG A 358 8.51 -13.35 -10.23
CA ARG A 358 9.26 -13.07 -8.98
C ARG A 358 8.76 -13.92 -7.81
N LEU A 359 7.44 -14.08 -7.70
CA LEU A 359 6.85 -14.91 -6.64
C LEU A 359 7.23 -16.39 -6.81
N ALA A 360 7.26 -16.91 -8.03
CA ALA A 360 7.68 -18.29 -8.30
C ALA A 360 9.12 -18.53 -7.81
N ASP A 361 10.04 -17.62 -8.13
CA ASP A 361 11.44 -17.71 -7.68
C ASP A 361 11.53 -17.69 -6.15
N LEU A 362 10.76 -16.82 -5.49
CA LEU A 362 10.74 -16.73 -4.04
C LEU A 362 10.12 -17.96 -3.34
N ILE A 363 9.14 -18.58 -3.96
CA ILE A 363 8.55 -19.84 -3.46
C ILE A 363 9.52 -21.00 -3.63
N GLU A 364 10.29 -21.04 -4.73
CA GLU A 364 11.33 -22.05 -4.91
C GLU A 364 12.43 -21.97 -3.83
N GLU A 365 12.83 -20.76 -3.42
CA GLU A 365 13.76 -20.60 -2.28
C GLU A 365 13.23 -21.18 -0.95
N LEU A 366 11.94 -21.49 -0.89
CA LEU A 366 11.25 -21.98 0.31
C LEU A 366 10.88 -23.49 0.20
N LYS A 367 11.17 -24.15 -0.88
CA LYS A 367 11.06 -25.61 -1.00
C LYS A 367 12.31 -26.31 -0.48
#